data_cb510ae9e38d963cb354e4bd5fa50ba6
#
_entry.id   cb510ae9e38d963cb354e4bd5fa50ba6
#
_cell.length_a   1.000
_cell.length_b   1.000
_cell.length_c   1.000
_cell.angle_alpha   90.00
_cell.angle_beta   90.00
_cell.angle_gamma   90.00
#
_symmetry.space_group_name_H-M   'P 1'
#
loop_
_entity.id
_entity.type
_entity.pdbx_description
1 polymer ?
#
loop_
_entity_poly.entity_id
_entity_poly.type
_entity_poly.pdbx_seq_one_letter_code
_entity_poly.pdbx_strand_id
1 'polypeptide(L)'
;MRIRVVPRKWFLDRRGTDEEKMVFGTMNIISIITPPYPKDGFEDEDIPFSEEYRNAGNVLVVKFHDTEKQWNDDVVLMNESEADRIYEFVQRTMDNGNGAYMVHCTAGKSRSQAVGYVLNEWFNGKHGVRPDQLAYDEYEGLYGQSRTMNSLVRRLLMNRFFGDSLKVAPL
;
A
#
# COMPACT_ATOMS: atom_id res chain seq x y z
N MET A 1 2.74 -12.41 11.20
CA MET A 1 2.46 -12.06 9.79
C MET A 1 3.62 -11.21 9.25
N ARG A 2 4.15 -11.53 8.07
CA ARG A 2 5.22 -10.73 7.44
C ARG A 2 4.60 -9.60 6.62
N ILE A 3 5.07 -8.37 6.81
CA ILE A 3 4.63 -7.20 6.05
C ILE A 3 5.82 -6.67 5.25
N ARG A 4 5.66 -6.53 3.94
CA ARG A 4 6.69 -6.04 3.02
C ARG A 4 6.19 -4.83 2.25
N VAL A 5 7.04 -3.83 2.09
CA VAL A 5 6.75 -2.63 1.33
C VAL A 5 7.76 -2.49 0.21
N VAL A 6 7.27 -2.34 -1.01
CA VAL A 6 8.11 -2.24 -2.21
C VAL A 6 7.68 -1.07 -3.10
N PRO A 7 8.55 -0.53 -3.96
CA PRO A 7 8.16 0.39 -5.01
C PRO A 7 7.43 -0.34 -6.15
N ARG A 8 6.65 0.40 -6.94
CA ARG A 8 5.98 -0.11 -8.15
C ARG A 8 6.94 -0.82 -9.11
N LYS A 9 8.15 -0.27 -9.25
CA LYS A 9 9.21 -0.83 -10.11
C LYS A 9 9.57 -2.28 -9.76
N TRP A 10 9.48 -2.67 -8.49
CA TRP A 10 9.75 -4.04 -8.07
C TRP A 10 8.86 -5.05 -8.80
N PHE A 11 7.56 -4.74 -8.97
CA PHE A 11 6.63 -5.56 -9.73
C PHE A 11 6.88 -5.50 -11.24
N LEU A 12 7.15 -4.31 -11.78
CA LEU A 12 7.43 -4.13 -13.21
C LEU A 12 8.62 -4.98 -13.67
N ASP A 13 9.68 -5.04 -12.86
CA ASP A 13 10.89 -5.81 -13.17
C ASP A 13 10.65 -7.33 -13.15
N ARG A 14 9.57 -7.78 -12.52
CA ARG A 14 9.22 -9.21 -12.35
C ARG A 14 8.03 -9.65 -13.16
N ARG A 15 7.40 -8.73 -13.85
CA ARG A 15 6.18 -8.99 -14.63
C ARG A 15 6.42 -10.11 -15.64
N GLY A 16 5.57 -11.16 -15.61
CA GLY A 16 5.66 -12.33 -16.48
C GLY A 16 6.72 -13.36 -16.08
N THR A 17 7.40 -13.19 -14.93
CA THR A 17 8.41 -14.13 -14.46
C THR A 17 7.86 -15.17 -13.50
N ASP A 18 8.62 -16.23 -13.23
CA ASP A 18 8.25 -17.23 -12.21
C ASP A 18 8.29 -16.65 -10.78
N GLU A 19 9.07 -15.60 -10.55
CA GLU A 19 9.08 -14.88 -9.26
C GLU A 19 7.75 -14.13 -9.06
N GLU A 20 7.18 -13.54 -10.10
CA GLU A 20 5.84 -12.95 -10.04
C GLU A 20 4.81 -14.02 -9.63
N LYS A 21 4.78 -15.18 -10.29
CA LYS A 21 3.88 -16.29 -9.97
C LYS A 21 4.01 -16.75 -8.52
N MET A 22 5.25 -16.88 -8.03
CA MET A 22 5.51 -17.26 -6.66
C MET A 22 4.94 -16.25 -5.66
N VAL A 23 5.13 -14.95 -5.91
CA VAL A 23 4.63 -13.88 -5.05
C VAL A 23 3.10 -13.89 -4.98
N PHE A 24 2.43 -13.97 -6.14
CA PHE A 24 0.96 -14.00 -6.19
C PHE A 24 0.38 -15.32 -5.66
N GLY A 25 1.15 -16.40 -5.66
CA GLY A 25 0.77 -17.68 -5.05
C GLY A 25 0.93 -17.76 -3.54
N THR A 26 1.69 -16.86 -2.92
CA THR A 26 2.08 -16.98 -1.49
C THR A 26 1.84 -15.73 -0.65
N MET A 27 1.47 -14.60 -1.26
CA MET A 27 1.29 -13.33 -0.58
C MET A 27 -0.05 -12.69 -0.89
N ASN A 28 -0.53 -11.87 0.02
CA ASN A 28 -1.66 -10.97 -0.20
C ASN A 28 -1.09 -9.62 -0.67
N ILE A 29 -1.64 -9.05 -1.73
CA ILE A 29 -1.09 -7.86 -2.40
C ILE A 29 -2.05 -6.68 -2.22
N ILE A 30 -1.52 -5.54 -1.74
CA ILE A 30 -2.22 -4.25 -1.75
C ILE A 30 -1.48 -3.31 -2.70
N SER A 31 -2.12 -3.03 -3.84
CA SER A 31 -1.59 -2.21 -4.92
C SER A 31 -2.20 -0.81 -4.86
N ILE A 32 -1.37 0.19 -4.55
CA ILE A 32 -1.80 1.59 -4.46
C ILE A 32 -1.36 2.32 -5.73
N ILE A 33 -2.33 2.65 -6.56
CA ILE A 33 -2.13 3.28 -7.87
C ILE A 33 -2.40 4.79 -7.75
N THR A 34 -1.63 5.59 -8.47
CA THR A 34 -1.88 7.02 -8.60
C THR A 34 -2.92 7.27 -9.69
N PRO A 35 -4.07 7.90 -9.39
CA PRO A 35 -5.02 8.30 -10.41
C PRO A 35 -4.41 9.30 -11.40
N PRO A 36 -4.99 9.48 -12.60
CA PRO A 36 -4.50 10.47 -13.56
C PRO A 36 -4.69 11.88 -13.04
N TYR A 37 -3.86 12.79 -13.54
CA TYR A 37 -4.10 14.23 -13.49
C TYR A 37 -4.54 14.71 -14.88
N PRO A 38 -5.85 14.77 -15.19
CA PRO A 38 -6.32 15.03 -16.55
C PRO A 38 -5.83 16.35 -17.14
N LYS A 39 -5.64 17.37 -16.29
CA LYS A 39 -5.13 18.69 -16.72
C LYS A 39 -3.65 18.68 -17.10
N ASP A 40 -2.89 17.75 -16.56
CA ASP A 40 -1.45 17.66 -16.79
C ASP A 40 -1.09 16.63 -17.87
N GLY A 41 -2.11 15.97 -18.48
CA GLY A 41 -1.92 14.93 -19.48
C GLY A 41 -1.30 13.65 -18.96
N PHE A 42 -1.23 13.48 -17.63
CA PHE A 42 -0.77 12.23 -17.02
C PHE A 42 -1.90 11.20 -17.04
N GLU A 43 -1.61 10.05 -17.65
CA GLU A 43 -2.49 8.90 -17.64
C GLU A 43 -2.47 8.19 -16.28
N ASP A 44 -3.48 7.35 -16.03
CA ASP A 44 -3.49 6.43 -14.88
C ASP A 44 -2.18 5.65 -14.81
N GLU A 45 -1.59 5.55 -13.64
CA GLU A 45 -0.56 4.53 -13.44
C GLU A 45 -1.16 3.16 -13.75
N ASP A 46 -0.62 2.48 -14.75
CA ASP A 46 -1.03 1.10 -15.05
C ASP A 46 -0.69 0.17 -13.88
N ILE A 47 -1.47 -0.89 -13.72
CA ILE A 47 -1.22 -1.93 -12.73
C ILE A 47 0.11 -2.62 -13.08
N PRO A 48 1.09 -2.71 -12.16
CA PRO A 48 2.46 -3.08 -12.51
C PRO A 48 2.72 -4.57 -12.67
N PHE A 49 1.70 -5.41 -12.62
CA PHE A 49 1.79 -6.86 -12.72
C PHE A 49 0.88 -7.41 -13.81
N SER A 50 1.02 -8.71 -14.10
CA SER A 50 0.29 -9.39 -15.17
C SER A 50 -1.22 -9.34 -14.98
N GLU A 51 -1.97 -9.27 -16.09
CA GLU A 51 -3.42 -9.04 -16.08
C GLU A 51 -4.20 -10.15 -15.35
N GLU A 52 -3.72 -11.38 -15.41
CA GLU A 52 -4.32 -12.55 -14.75
C GLU A 52 -4.44 -12.37 -13.23
N TYR A 53 -3.58 -11.55 -12.61
CA TYR A 53 -3.59 -11.31 -11.16
C TYR A 53 -4.47 -10.13 -10.74
N ARG A 54 -4.96 -9.30 -11.67
CA ARG A 54 -5.73 -8.08 -11.34
C ARG A 54 -6.99 -8.36 -10.52
N ASN A 55 -7.61 -9.51 -10.76
CA ASN A 55 -8.86 -9.92 -10.10
C ASN A 55 -8.67 -11.12 -9.17
N ALA A 56 -7.43 -11.47 -8.84
CA ALA A 56 -7.15 -12.56 -7.92
C ALA A 56 -7.68 -12.23 -6.51
N GLY A 57 -8.24 -13.21 -5.82
CA GLY A 57 -8.86 -13.02 -4.50
C GLY A 57 -7.90 -12.50 -3.41
N ASN A 58 -6.59 -12.67 -3.61
CA ASN A 58 -5.53 -12.18 -2.74
C ASN A 58 -4.89 -10.86 -3.23
N VAL A 59 -5.54 -10.14 -4.15
CA VAL A 59 -5.10 -8.84 -4.65
C VAL A 59 -6.17 -7.80 -4.41
N LEU A 60 -5.78 -6.65 -3.87
CA LEU A 60 -6.58 -5.44 -3.75
C LEU A 60 -5.90 -4.30 -4.49
N VAL A 61 -6.63 -3.63 -5.38
CA VAL A 61 -6.21 -2.39 -6.01
C VAL A 61 -7.01 -1.23 -5.45
N VAL A 62 -6.31 -0.20 -4.96
CA VAL A 62 -6.90 1.07 -4.50
C VAL A 62 -6.24 2.24 -5.22
N LYS A 63 -7.02 3.33 -5.44
CA LYS A 63 -6.56 4.47 -6.23
C LYS A 63 -6.73 5.77 -5.46
N PHE A 64 -5.61 6.39 -5.10
CA PHE A 64 -5.57 7.73 -4.50
C PHE A 64 -4.19 8.37 -4.64
N HIS A 65 -4.15 9.71 -4.61
CA HIS A 65 -2.91 10.47 -4.73
C HIS A 65 -2.09 10.45 -3.42
N ASP A 66 -0.77 10.67 -3.56
CA ASP A 66 0.14 10.79 -2.41
C ASP A 66 0.13 12.20 -1.85
N THR A 67 -1.01 12.61 -1.30
CA THR A 67 -1.20 13.90 -0.68
C THR A 67 -2.14 13.82 0.52
N GLU A 68 -2.05 14.78 1.40
CA GLU A 68 -2.86 14.88 2.61
C GLU A 68 -3.94 15.97 2.51
N LYS A 69 -3.88 16.77 1.45
CA LYS A 69 -4.77 17.92 1.24
C LYS A 69 -5.28 17.96 -0.18
N GLN A 70 -6.54 18.31 -0.32
CA GLN A 70 -7.15 18.64 -1.61
C GLN A 70 -6.75 20.06 -2.00
N TRP A 71 -6.09 20.22 -3.15
CA TRP A 71 -5.74 21.53 -3.68
C TRP A 71 -6.45 21.86 -4.99
N ASN A 72 -7.08 20.87 -5.61
CA ASN A 72 -7.95 21.02 -6.78
C ASN A 72 -8.91 19.83 -6.89
N ASP A 73 -9.86 19.89 -7.82
CA ASP A 73 -10.90 18.89 -8.00
C ASP A 73 -10.39 17.56 -8.61
N ASP A 74 -9.21 17.57 -9.23
CA ASP A 74 -8.61 16.37 -9.83
C ASP A 74 -7.89 15.50 -8.80
N VAL A 75 -7.67 16.02 -7.59
CA VAL A 75 -7.00 15.28 -6.53
C VAL A 75 -7.95 14.30 -5.87
N VAL A 76 -7.63 13.03 -5.94
CA VAL A 76 -8.32 11.95 -5.24
C VAL A 76 -7.56 11.64 -3.96
N LEU A 77 -8.11 12.05 -2.82
CA LEU A 77 -7.56 11.69 -1.50
C LEU A 77 -8.00 10.28 -1.11
N MET A 78 -7.17 9.63 -0.28
CA MET A 78 -7.66 8.49 0.48
C MET A 78 -8.82 8.94 1.37
N ASN A 79 -9.87 8.15 1.43
CA ASN A 79 -11.06 8.40 2.24
C ASN A 79 -11.44 7.16 3.07
N GLU A 80 -12.50 7.27 3.84
CA GLU A 80 -12.98 6.18 4.70
C GLU A 80 -13.38 4.94 3.92
N SER A 81 -13.97 5.09 2.73
CA SER A 81 -14.33 3.96 1.87
C SER A 81 -13.10 3.16 1.42
N GLU A 82 -11.99 3.82 1.10
CA GLU A 82 -10.75 3.11 0.76
C GLU A 82 -10.13 2.44 2.01
N ALA A 83 -10.27 3.04 3.19
CA ALA A 83 -9.85 2.43 4.44
C ALA A 83 -10.69 1.17 4.76
N ASP A 84 -12.00 1.22 4.53
CA ASP A 84 -12.91 0.08 4.67
C ASP A 84 -12.53 -1.05 3.71
N ARG A 85 -12.28 -0.75 2.44
CA ARG A 85 -11.85 -1.74 1.44
C ARG A 85 -10.55 -2.44 1.84
N ILE A 86 -9.58 -1.71 2.36
CA ILE A 86 -8.31 -2.29 2.84
C ILE A 86 -8.57 -3.18 4.06
N TYR A 87 -9.38 -2.71 5.02
CA TYR A 87 -9.73 -3.48 6.21
C TYR A 87 -10.46 -4.79 5.84
N GLU A 88 -11.51 -4.72 5.02
CA GLU A 88 -12.29 -5.89 4.57
C GLU A 88 -11.44 -6.89 3.79
N PHE A 89 -10.52 -6.39 2.94
CA PHE A 89 -9.56 -7.23 2.25
C PHE A 89 -8.67 -7.99 3.25
N VAL A 90 -8.15 -7.30 4.25
CA VAL A 90 -7.31 -7.92 5.29
C VAL A 90 -8.12 -8.96 6.08
N GLN A 91 -9.35 -8.63 6.52
CA GLN A 91 -10.22 -9.58 7.24
C GLN A 91 -10.50 -10.85 6.42
N ARG A 92 -10.74 -10.69 5.11
CA ARG A 92 -11.02 -11.83 4.22
C ARG A 92 -9.78 -12.69 3.95
N THR A 93 -8.59 -12.11 3.95
CA THR A 93 -7.36 -12.79 3.51
C THR A 93 -6.41 -13.19 4.63
N MET A 94 -6.66 -12.77 5.87
CA MET A 94 -5.76 -13.06 6.99
C MET A 94 -5.59 -14.55 7.29
N ASP A 95 -6.60 -15.37 6.97
CA ASP A 95 -6.63 -16.80 7.22
C ASP A 95 -6.58 -17.66 5.95
N ASN A 96 -6.24 -17.07 4.79
CA ASN A 96 -6.22 -17.79 3.51
C ASN A 96 -4.97 -18.66 3.28
N GLY A 97 -4.12 -18.80 4.30
CA GLY A 97 -2.87 -19.58 4.22
C GLY A 97 -1.65 -18.80 3.71
N ASN A 98 -1.83 -17.58 3.20
CA ASN A 98 -0.72 -16.71 2.79
C ASN A 98 -0.03 -16.11 4.02
N GLY A 99 1.28 -16.34 4.13
CA GLY A 99 2.08 -15.93 5.30
C GLY A 99 2.51 -14.45 5.31
N ALA A 100 2.16 -13.68 4.29
CA ALA A 100 2.65 -12.32 4.14
C ALA A 100 1.68 -11.39 3.40
N TYR A 101 1.82 -10.09 3.68
CA TYR A 101 1.27 -9.01 2.85
C TYR A 101 2.41 -8.26 2.16
N MET A 102 2.23 -7.95 0.89
CA MET A 102 3.09 -7.05 0.13
C MET A 102 2.30 -5.82 -0.29
N VAL A 103 2.81 -4.64 0.07
CA VAL A 103 2.16 -3.35 -0.20
C VAL A 103 3.07 -2.53 -1.09
N HIS A 104 2.55 -1.97 -2.17
CA HIS A 104 3.29 -1.03 -2.99
C HIS A 104 2.52 0.26 -3.26
N CYS A 105 3.28 1.30 -3.54
CA CYS A 105 2.85 2.51 -4.22
C CYS A 105 3.95 2.87 -5.23
N THR A 106 3.86 4.01 -5.90
CA THR A 106 4.85 4.42 -6.90
C THR A 106 6.29 4.27 -6.40
N ALA A 107 6.63 4.91 -5.30
CA ALA A 107 7.99 4.94 -4.75
C ALA A 107 8.26 3.98 -3.57
N GLY A 108 7.23 3.35 -3.01
CA GLY A 108 7.39 2.50 -1.81
C GLY A 108 7.69 3.27 -0.51
N LYS A 109 7.55 4.60 -0.48
CA LYS A 109 8.09 5.45 0.60
C LYS A 109 7.05 6.19 1.45
N SER A 110 5.83 6.40 0.96
CA SER A 110 4.83 7.24 1.60
C SER A 110 3.54 6.48 1.87
N ARG A 111 2.66 6.33 0.87
CA ARG A 111 1.35 5.65 0.98
C ARG A 111 1.49 4.19 1.44
N SER A 112 2.32 3.42 0.76
CA SER A 112 2.55 2.01 1.10
C SER A 112 3.23 1.82 2.46
N GLN A 113 4.08 2.75 2.89
CA GLN A 113 4.64 2.74 4.23
C GLN A 113 3.57 2.95 5.30
N ALA A 114 2.61 3.86 5.05
CA ALA A 114 1.51 4.09 5.96
C ALA A 114 0.61 2.85 6.12
N VAL A 115 0.26 2.20 5.00
CA VAL A 115 -0.51 0.94 5.02
C VAL A 115 0.29 -0.16 5.73
N GLY A 116 1.54 -0.38 5.31
CA GLY A 116 2.41 -1.41 5.89
C GLY A 116 2.66 -1.23 7.39
N TYR A 117 2.79 0.03 7.83
CA TYR A 117 2.93 0.36 9.26
C TYR A 117 1.70 -0.10 10.05
N VAL A 118 0.48 0.24 9.59
CA VAL A 118 -0.76 -0.11 10.28
C VAL A 118 -0.95 -1.63 10.31
N LEU A 119 -0.69 -2.32 9.19
CA LEU A 119 -0.74 -3.78 9.15
C LEU A 119 0.26 -4.44 10.09
N ASN A 120 1.50 -3.91 10.17
CA ASN A 120 2.51 -4.44 11.07
C ASN A 120 2.12 -4.25 12.54
N GLU A 121 1.52 -3.11 12.86
CA GLU A 121 0.98 -2.85 14.20
C GLU A 121 -0.19 -3.77 14.53
N TRP A 122 -1.12 -3.96 13.59
CA TRP A 122 -2.27 -4.84 13.75
C TRP A 122 -1.90 -6.31 13.95
N PHE A 123 -1.05 -6.85 13.08
CA PHE A 123 -0.70 -8.28 13.13
C PHE A 123 0.37 -8.64 14.17
N ASN A 124 1.29 -7.75 14.44
CA ASN A 124 2.49 -8.07 15.18
C ASN A 124 2.63 -7.28 16.50
N GLY A 125 1.71 -6.34 16.78
CA GLY A 125 1.77 -5.48 17.98
C GLY A 125 3.05 -4.63 18.04
N LYS A 126 3.69 -4.38 16.91
CA LYS A 126 4.98 -3.68 16.85
C LYS A 126 4.78 -2.19 16.63
N HIS A 127 4.40 -1.50 17.68
CA HIS A 127 4.24 -0.04 17.67
C HIS A 127 5.56 0.66 17.31
N GLY A 128 5.47 1.61 16.38
CA GLY A 128 6.61 2.43 15.96
C GLY A 128 7.65 1.73 15.07
N VAL A 129 7.50 0.45 14.77
CA VAL A 129 8.44 -0.30 13.91
C VAL A 129 7.97 -0.20 12.46
N ARG A 130 8.87 0.24 11.58
CA ARG A 130 8.59 0.23 10.13
C ARG A 130 8.51 -1.20 9.60
N PRO A 131 7.63 -1.49 8.62
CA PRO A 131 7.60 -2.79 7.97
C PRO A 131 8.91 -3.06 7.22
N ASP A 132 9.22 -4.34 6.99
CA ASP A 132 10.35 -4.74 6.14
C ASP A 132 10.22 -4.13 4.75
N GLN A 133 11.21 -3.37 4.35
CA GLN A 133 11.32 -2.81 3.00
C GLN A 133 12.16 -3.73 2.13
N LEU A 134 11.49 -4.53 1.29
CA LEU A 134 12.17 -5.28 0.25
C LEU A 134 12.65 -4.36 -0.85
N ALA A 135 13.86 -4.55 -1.28
CA ALA A 135 14.45 -3.84 -2.40
C ALA A 135 14.50 -2.30 -2.22
N TYR A 136 14.41 -1.81 -0.97
CA TYR A 136 14.52 -0.38 -0.72
C TYR A 136 15.89 0.14 -1.14
N ASP A 137 16.95 -0.56 -0.74
CA ASP A 137 18.33 -0.19 -1.06
C ASP A 137 18.60 -0.29 -2.57
N GLU A 138 18.00 -1.28 -3.25
CA GLU A 138 18.11 -1.45 -4.71
C GLU A 138 17.52 -0.27 -5.49
N TYR A 139 16.47 0.37 -4.98
CA TYR A 139 15.75 1.44 -5.67
C TYR A 139 15.89 2.82 -5.04
N GLU A 140 16.64 2.97 -3.97
CA GLU A 140 16.73 4.23 -3.22
C GLU A 140 17.18 5.41 -4.09
N GLY A 141 18.17 5.20 -4.94
CA GLY A 141 18.71 6.20 -5.85
C GLY A 141 17.72 6.69 -6.93
N LEU A 142 16.68 5.89 -7.25
CA LEU A 142 15.70 6.24 -8.28
C LEU A 142 14.64 7.23 -7.80
N TYR A 143 14.34 7.24 -6.51
CA TYR A 143 13.19 7.98 -5.95
C TYR A 143 13.57 9.07 -4.95
N GLY A 144 14.86 9.37 -4.82
CA GLY A 144 15.34 10.45 -3.97
C GLY A 144 15.17 10.20 -2.46
N GLN A 145 15.34 11.24 -1.68
CA GLN A 145 15.34 11.16 -0.21
C GLN A 145 14.02 10.66 0.36
N SER A 146 14.11 9.98 1.51
CA SER A 146 13.00 9.45 2.30
C SER A 146 11.89 10.49 2.49
N ARG A 147 10.71 10.24 1.91
CA ARG A 147 9.50 10.98 2.27
C ARG A 147 8.98 10.48 3.62
N THR A 148 8.36 11.37 4.36
CA THR A 148 7.59 11.00 5.54
C THR A 148 6.39 10.15 5.12
N MET A 149 6.04 9.17 5.95
CA MET A 149 4.83 8.37 5.81
C MET A 149 3.60 9.28 5.67
N ASN A 150 2.69 8.98 4.73
CA ASN A 150 1.47 9.75 4.52
C ASN A 150 0.58 9.70 5.77
N SER A 151 0.42 10.84 6.43
CA SER A 151 -0.28 10.92 7.73
C SER A 151 -1.79 10.74 7.60
N LEU A 152 -2.39 11.16 6.48
CA LEU A 152 -3.81 10.96 6.20
C LEU A 152 -4.12 9.46 6.07
N VAL A 153 -3.35 8.74 5.25
CA VAL A 153 -3.50 7.29 5.04
C VAL A 153 -3.35 6.56 6.37
N ARG A 154 -2.29 6.88 7.14
CA ARG A 154 -2.08 6.28 8.45
C ARG A 154 -3.25 6.53 9.39
N ARG A 155 -3.72 7.77 9.51
CA ARG A 155 -4.80 8.15 10.42
C ARG A 155 -6.10 7.41 10.10
N LEU A 156 -6.52 7.40 8.82
CA LEU A 156 -7.75 6.71 8.40
C LEU A 156 -7.69 5.22 8.70
N LEU A 157 -6.57 4.57 8.40
CA LEU A 157 -6.40 3.15 8.68
C LEU A 157 -6.30 2.85 10.17
N MET A 158 -5.57 3.66 10.96
CA MET A 158 -5.53 3.49 12.41
C MET A 158 -6.93 3.58 13.03
N ASN A 159 -7.74 4.54 12.60
CA ASN A 159 -9.13 4.66 13.04
C ASN A 159 -9.94 3.42 12.65
N ARG A 160 -9.76 2.90 11.43
CA ARG A 160 -10.51 1.74 10.94
C ARG A 160 -10.12 0.44 11.61
N PHE A 161 -8.83 0.20 11.81
CA PHE A 161 -8.30 -1.05 12.37
C PHE A 161 -8.44 -1.11 13.91
N PHE A 162 -8.26 0.00 14.59
CA PHE A 162 -8.19 0.05 16.06
C PHE A 162 -9.37 0.78 16.72
N GLY A 163 -10.25 1.42 15.93
CA GLY A 163 -11.41 2.14 16.41
C GLY A 163 -11.08 3.35 17.29
N ASP A 164 -12.07 3.83 18.02
CA ASP A 164 -11.93 4.95 19.00
C ASP A 164 -10.99 4.64 20.17
N SER A 165 -10.48 3.43 20.28
CA SER A 165 -9.54 3.00 21.33
C SER A 165 -8.21 3.77 21.28
N LEU A 166 -7.94 4.47 20.18
CA LEU A 166 -6.76 5.32 19.99
C LEU A 166 -7.05 6.81 20.16
N LYS A 167 -7.98 7.19 21.01
CA LYS A 167 -7.92 8.53 21.62
C LYS A 167 -6.71 8.59 22.55
N VAL A 168 -5.54 8.35 21.99
CA VAL A 168 -4.25 8.50 22.64
C VAL A 168 -3.88 9.97 22.57
N ALA A 169 -3.37 10.44 23.69
CA ALA A 169 -2.94 11.80 24.01
C ALA A 169 -2.27 12.54 22.82
N PRO A 170 -2.47 13.87 22.75
CA PRO A 170 -1.73 14.69 21.80
C PRO A 170 -0.22 14.54 22.05
N LEU A 171 0.53 14.36 20.96
CA LEU A 171 1.99 14.46 20.95
C LEU A 171 2.45 15.83 21.42
#